data_7bcbe6a0222df40373613030c230bf5d
#
_entry.id   7bcbe6a0222df40373613030c230bf5d
#
_cell.length_a   1.000
_cell.length_b   1.000
_cell.length_c   1.000
_cell.angle_alpha   90.00
_cell.angle_beta   90.00
_cell.angle_gamma   90.00
#
_symmetry.space_group_name_H-M   'P 1'
#
loop_
_entity.id
_entity.type
_entity.pdbx_description
1 polymer ?
#
loop_
_entity_poly.entity_id
_entity_poly.type
_entity_poly.pdbx_seq_one_letter_code
_entity_poly.pdbx_strand_id
1 'polypeptide(L)'
;KLDLQDSTDKLAFLKDNWPSFGQIESIDKLSKHELKCTLCFLDVLIDEFVDDEYVCLEAKINDIHKNKVSSFIDILENPIHKVLLTGKPDYVASIEAEFKKPFGDSLSIYRSAPFFLEVMSKGIDKATSLDRLAKSLNIKQEEVMAFGDGYNDLSMIEYAGLGVAMENAVDGVKQRANMITKSNNEDGIAYVLSQIYKGVEY
;
A
#
# COMPACT_ATOMS: atom_id res chain seq x y z
N LYS A 1 14.46 -3.63 -18.22
CA LYS A 1 15.06 -3.53 -16.89
C LYS A 1 15.35 -2.06 -16.63
N LEU A 2 14.53 -1.42 -15.85
CA LEU A 2 14.87 -0.13 -15.24
C LEU A 2 15.84 -0.45 -14.09
N ASP A 3 17.11 -0.17 -14.33
CA ASP A 3 18.16 -0.32 -13.32
C ASP A 3 18.19 0.98 -12.50
N LEU A 4 17.33 1.06 -11.50
CA LEU A 4 17.26 2.21 -10.60
C LEU A 4 18.25 2.00 -9.47
N GLN A 5 19.55 2.19 -9.77
CA GLN A 5 20.63 1.99 -8.79
C GLN A 5 20.79 3.13 -7.78
N ASP A 6 20.19 4.31 -8.03
CA ASP A 6 20.29 5.45 -7.13
C ASP A 6 18.92 5.88 -6.61
N SER A 7 18.82 6.15 -5.32
CA SER A 7 17.63 6.68 -4.65
C SER A 7 17.16 8.02 -5.27
N THR A 8 18.07 8.81 -5.83
CA THR A 8 17.79 10.08 -6.51
C THR A 8 17.02 9.85 -7.81
N ASP A 9 17.37 8.82 -8.59
CA ASP A 9 16.68 8.49 -9.84
C ASP A 9 15.29 7.91 -9.59
N LYS A 10 15.13 7.12 -8.53
CA LYS A 10 13.83 6.62 -8.08
C LYS A 10 12.90 7.76 -7.68
N LEU A 11 13.43 8.75 -6.96
CA LEU A 11 12.67 9.94 -6.55
C LEU A 11 12.29 10.81 -7.75
N ALA A 12 13.18 10.99 -8.73
CA ALA A 12 12.92 11.72 -9.98
C ALA A 12 11.82 11.01 -10.79
N PHE A 13 11.92 9.71 -10.99
CA PHE A 13 10.90 8.91 -11.70
C PHE A 13 9.52 9.04 -11.06
N LEU A 14 9.45 9.01 -9.73
CA LEU A 14 8.18 9.14 -9.01
C LEU A 14 7.62 10.56 -9.07
N LYS A 15 8.45 11.60 -9.01
CA LYS A 15 8.02 13.00 -9.19
C LYS A 15 7.40 13.22 -10.56
N ASP A 16 7.95 12.61 -11.61
CA ASP A 16 7.50 12.79 -12.98
C ASP A 16 6.24 11.97 -13.31
N ASN A 17 6.04 10.84 -12.63
CA ASN A 17 4.97 9.88 -12.95
C ASN A 17 3.86 9.79 -11.90
N TRP A 18 4.05 10.36 -10.72
CA TRP A 18 3.02 10.40 -9.68
C TRP A 18 2.48 11.82 -9.50
N PRO A 19 1.15 12.01 -9.46
CA PRO A 19 0.59 13.30 -9.06
C PRO A 19 1.16 13.66 -7.69
N SER A 20 1.65 14.90 -7.58
CA SER A 20 2.18 15.40 -6.30
C SER A 20 1.20 15.09 -5.19
N PHE A 21 1.66 14.41 -4.15
CA PHE A 21 0.93 14.34 -2.89
C PHE A 21 0.68 15.78 -2.47
N GLY A 22 -0.57 16.22 -2.54
CA GLY A 22 -0.93 17.54 -2.04
C GLY A 22 -0.39 17.67 -0.63
N GLN A 23 0.17 18.82 -0.31
CA GLN A 23 0.69 19.09 1.03
C GLN A 23 -0.36 18.66 2.05
N ILE A 24 -0.02 17.70 2.89
CA ILE A 24 -0.89 17.29 3.97
C ILE A 24 -0.81 18.38 5.03
N GLU A 25 -1.54 19.47 4.84
CA GLU A 25 -1.69 20.56 5.83
C GLU A 25 -2.24 20.07 7.18
N SER A 26 -2.52 18.77 7.27
CA SER A 26 -3.25 18.19 8.38
C SER A 26 -2.41 17.24 9.24
N ILE A 27 -1.10 17.10 9.04
CA ILE A 27 -0.25 16.28 9.93
C ILE A 27 -0.37 16.77 11.38
N ASP A 28 -0.45 18.08 11.59
CA ASP A 28 -0.69 18.68 12.91
C ASP A 28 -2.04 18.28 13.55
N LYS A 29 -3.04 17.95 12.71
CA LYS A 29 -4.32 17.43 13.19
C LYS A 29 -4.26 15.95 13.51
N LEU A 30 -3.43 15.20 12.79
CA LEU A 30 -3.20 13.77 13.01
C LEU A 30 -2.45 13.52 14.33
N SER A 31 -1.49 14.39 14.68
CA SER A 31 -0.70 14.28 15.91
C SER A 31 -1.49 14.46 17.21
N LYS A 32 -2.73 14.98 17.13
CA LYS A 32 -3.60 15.17 18.32
C LYS A 32 -4.31 13.90 18.79
N HIS A 33 -4.25 12.83 18.01
CA HIS A 33 -4.81 11.53 18.36
C HIS A 33 -3.72 10.64 18.97
N GLU A 34 -4.10 9.60 19.70
CA GLU A 34 -3.18 8.58 20.25
C GLU A 34 -2.54 7.70 19.14
N LEU A 35 -2.44 8.25 17.95
CA LEU A 35 -1.81 7.62 16.78
C LEU A 35 -0.39 8.10 16.65
N LYS A 36 0.47 7.18 16.27
CA LYS A 36 1.81 7.50 15.82
C LYS A 36 1.80 7.63 14.31
N CYS A 37 2.52 8.61 13.82
CA CYS A 37 2.58 8.94 12.40
C CYS A 37 3.96 8.59 11.87
N THR A 38 3.99 7.77 10.83
CA THR A 38 5.21 7.38 10.13
C THR A 38 5.13 7.86 8.69
N LEU A 39 6.15 8.54 8.22
CA LEU A 39 6.26 8.93 6.81
C LEU A 39 6.97 7.82 6.05
N CYS A 40 6.32 7.31 5.02
CA CYS A 40 6.88 6.26 4.18
C CYS A 40 7.44 6.87 2.89
N PHE A 41 8.74 6.69 2.69
CA PHE A 41 9.43 6.89 1.44
C PHE A 41 9.74 5.53 0.81
N LEU A 42 10.36 5.50 -0.36
CA LEU A 42 10.61 4.27 -1.11
C LEU A 42 11.35 3.19 -0.33
N ASP A 43 12.35 3.60 0.44
CA ASP A 43 13.33 2.72 1.08
C ASP A 43 13.60 3.11 2.53
N VAL A 44 12.81 4.03 3.10
CA VAL A 44 13.02 4.50 4.47
C VAL A 44 11.71 4.88 5.15
N LEU A 45 11.58 4.52 6.41
CA LEU A 45 10.56 5.04 7.33
C LEU A 45 11.14 6.20 8.11
N ILE A 46 10.45 7.32 8.12
CA ILE A 46 10.82 8.49 8.90
C ILE A 46 9.80 8.65 10.02
N ASP A 47 10.26 8.61 11.25
CA ASP A 47 9.39 8.60 12.43
C ASP A 47 10.04 9.32 13.61
N GLU A 48 9.21 9.93 14.44
CA GLU A 48 9.61 10.46 15.75
C GLU A 48 9.78 9.33 16.78
N PHE A 49 9.08 8.21 16.57
CA PHE A 49 8.98 7.06 17.47
C PHE A 49 9.48 5.77 16.82
N VAL A 50 10.70 5.78 16.25
CA VAL A 50 11.28 4.65 15.50
C VAL A 50 11.36 3.32 16.26
N ASP A 51 11.22 3.33 17.58
CA ASP A 51 11.22 2.13 18.42
C ASP A 51 9.81 1.63 18.76
N ASP A 52 8.77 2.24 18.18
CA ASP A 52 7.40 1.73 18.27
C ASP A 52 7.29 0.33 17.65
N GLU A 53 6.51 -0.55 18.29
CA GLU A 53 6.37 -1.96 17.86
C GLU A 53 5.86 -2.10 16.43
N TYR A 54 4.91 -1.26 16.00
CA TYR A 54 4.33 -1.33 14.66
C TYR A 54 5.24 -0.70 13.62
N VAL A 55 5.98 0.36 13.97
CA VAL A 55 7.02 0.94 13.10
C VAL A 55 8.16 -0.07 12.88
N CYS A 56 8.57 -0.76 13.95
CA CYS A 56 9.55 -1.85 13.84
C CYS A 56 9.04 -3.01 12.99
N LEU A 57 7.76 -3.35 13.11
CA LEU A 57 7.13 -4.41 12.32
C LEU A 57 7.11 -4.05 10.83
N GLU A 58 6.69 -2.84 10.48
CA GLU A 58 6.67 -2.36 9.08
C GLU A 58 8.08 -2.36 8.48
N ALA A 59 9.06 -1.84 9.22
CA ALA A 59 10.45 -1.85 8.78
C ALA A 59 10.98 -3.26 8.52
N LYS A 60 10.63 -4.22 9.39
CA LYS A 60 11.05 -5.62 9.27
C LYS A 60 10.38 -6.33 8.09
N ILE A 61 9.06 -6.12 7.89
CA ILE A 61 8.31 -6.77 6.81
C ILE A 61 8.83 -6.33 5.45
N ASN A 62 9.15 -5.03 5.31
CA ASN A 62 9.56 -4.45 4.03
C ASN A 62 11.08 -4.37 3.85
N ASP A 63 11.86 -4.81 4.84
CA ASP A 63 13.34 -4.73 4.86
C ASP A 63 13.85 -3.30 4.57
N ILE A 64 13.27 -2.31 5.25
CA ILE A 64 13.58 -0.90 5.06
C ILE A 64 14.14 -0.26 6.32
N HIS A 65 14.97 0.77 6.13
CA HIS A 65 15.60 1.49 7.22
C HIS A 65 14.61 2.43 7.94
N LYS A 66 14.88 2.67 9.23
CA LYS A 66 14.16 3.63 10.05
C LYS A 66 15.06 4.83 10.32
N ASN A 67 14.57 6.04 10.03
CA ASN A 67 15.23 7.29 10.37
C ASN A 67 14.45 8.04 11.43
N LYS A 68 15.09 8.28 12.58
CA LYS A 68 14.51 9.08 13.63
C LYS A 68 14.64 10.56 13.33
N VAL A 69 13.55 11.30 13.49
CA VAL A 69 13.50 12.75 13.37
C VAL A 69 12.93 13.36 14.65
N SER A 70 13.25 14.61 14.92
CA SER A 70 12.70 15.35 16.06
C SER A 70 11.33 15.97 15.75
N SER A 71 11.07 16.21 14.48
CA SER A 71 9.80 16.76 13.99
C SER A 71 9.60 16.39 12.52
N PHE A 72 8.41 15.94 12.14
CA PHE A 72 8.05 15.70 10.75
C PHE A 72 7.98 17.00 9.93
N ILE A 73 7.60 18.11 10.57
CA ILE A 73 7.40 19.40 9.90
C ILE A 73 8.69 19.88 9.27
N ASP A 74 9.82 19.61 9.91
CA ASP A 74 11.14 20.09 9.46
C ASP A 74 11.64 19.37 8.19
N ILE A 75 11.01 18.23 7.82
CA ILE A 75 11.43 17.43 6.66
C ILE A 75 10.41 17.41 5.52
N LEU A 76 9.27 18.12 5.65
CA LEU A 76 8.19 18.13 4.65
C LEU A 76 8.52 18.96 3.38
N GLU A 77 9.76 19.28 3.14
CA GLU A 77 10.20 19.93 1.88
C GLU A 77 10.05 19.00 0.65
N ASN A 78 9.94 17.69 0.88
CA ASN A 78 9.80 16.69 -0.18
C ASN A 78 8.42 16.06 -0.19
N PRO A 79 7.86 15.74 -1.36
CA PRO A 79 6.62 14.98 -1.47
C PRO A 79 6.77 13.63 -0.78
N ILE A 80 5.83 13.29 0.09
CA ILE A 80 5.75 11.98 0.72
C ILE A 80 4.80 11.06 -0.07
N HIS A 81 5.09 9.77 -0.11
CA HIS A 81 4.29 8.82 -0.87
C HIS A 81 3.06 8.36 -0.08
N LYS A 82 3.26 8.15 1.21
CA LYS A 82 2.26 7.59 2.11
C LYS A 82 2.54 8.07 3.53
N VAL A 83 1.48 8.40 4.27
CA VAL A 83 1.51 8.49 5.73
C VAL A 83 0.92 7.20 6.27
N LEU A 84 1.63 6.56 7.17
CA LEU A 84 1.18 5.39 7.90
C LEU A 84 0.90 5.79 9.33
N LEU A 85 -0.35 5.66 9.74
CA LEU A 85 -0.76 5.85 11.13
C LEU A 85 -0.79 4.50 11.82
N THR A 86 -0.16 4.40 12.96
CA THR A 86 -0.05 3.17 13.73
C THR A 86 -0.69 3.30 15.11
N GLY A 87 -1.28 2.26 15.60
CA GLY A 87 -1.90 2.23 16.91
C GLY A 87 -2.54 0.89 17.24
N LYS A 88 -3.13 0.79 18.42
CA LYS A 88 -3.85 -0.43 18.81
C LYS A 88 -5.00 -0.72 17.84
N PRO A 89 -5.20 -1.98 17.43
CA PRO A 89 -6.20 -2.37 16.41
C PRO A 89 -7.60 -1.78 16.64
N ASP A 90 -8.13 -1.91 17.86
CA ASP A 90 -9.48 -1.42 18.18
C ASP A 90 -9.57 0.11 18.08
N TYR A 91 -8.50 0.80 18.47
CA TYR A 91 -8.44 2.25 18.37
C TYR A 91 -8.39 2.70 16.89
N VAL A 92 -7.51 2.11 16.10
CA VAL A 92 -7.40 2.39 14.66
C VAL A 92 -8.74 2.12 13.94
N ALA A 93 -9.42 1.02 14.29
CA ALA A 93 -10.74 0.72 13.75
C ALA A 93 -11.78 1.79 14.11
N SER A 94 -11.77 2.28 15.34
CA SER A 94 -12.74 3.27 15.83
C SER A 94 -12.61 4.63 15.15
N ILE A 95 -11.39 5.04 14.82
CA ILE A 95 -11.10 6.36 14.26
C ILE A 95 -11.12 6.41 12.72
N GLU A 96 -11.07 5.28 12.03
CA GLU A 96 -11.04 5.24 10.56
C GLU A 96 -12.16 6.09 9.94
N ALA A 97 -13.38 5.95 10.43
CA ALA A 97 -14.53 6.70 9.94
C ALA A 97 -14.42 8.21 10.23
N GLU A 98 -13.83 8.58 11.38
CA GLU A 98 -13.62 9.99 11.73
C GLU A 98 -12.58 10.65 10.83
N PHE A 99 -11.50 9.93 10.50
CA PHE A 99 -10.49 10.40 9.55
C PHE A 99 -11.03 10.53 8.12
N LYS A 100 -11.90 9.63 7.69
CA LYS A 100 -12.53 9.70 6.37
C LYS A 100 -13.43 10.90 6.19
N LYS A 101 -14.15 11.35 7.23
CA LYS A 101 -15.10 12.46 7.12
C LYS A 101 -14.50 13.75 6.57
N PRO A 102 -13.41 14.32 7.14
CA PRO A 102 -12.85 15.57 6.65
C PRO A 102 -11.98 15.43 5.40
N PHE A 103 -11.47 14.24 5.09
CA PHE A 103 -10.44 14.03 4.08
C PHE A 103 -10.82 13.07 2.96
N GLY A 104 -11.89 12.30 3.09
CA GLY A 104 -12.28 11.25 2.14
C GLY A 104 -12.54 11.74 0.72
N ASP A 105 -12.81 13.04 0.53
CA ASP A 105 -12.95 13.65 -0.79
C ASP A 105 -11.61 14.03 -1.43
N SER A 106 -10.55 14.18 -0.64
CA SER A 106 -9.23 14.63 -1.08
C SER A 106 -8.13 13.59 -0.92
N LEU A 107 -8.33 12.59 -0.06
CA LEU A 107 -7.34 11.56 0.25
C LEU A 107 -7.95 10.15 0.17
N SER A 108 -7.11 9.17 -0.16
CA SER A 108 -7.40 7.75 0.01
C SER A 108 -6.98 7.32 1.40
N ILE A 109 -7.93 6.84 2.21
CA ILE A 109 -7.71 6.43 3.60
C ILE A 109 -8.30 5.05 3.79
N TYR A 110 -7.48 4.07 4.16
CA TYR A 110 -7.93 2.70 4.44
C TYR A 110 -6.95 1.96 5.37
N ARG A 111 -7.45 0.89 6.00
CA ARG A 111 -6.59 0.00 6.80
C ARG A 111 -5.97 -1.08 5.92
N SER A 112 -4.64 -1.17 5.94
CA SER A 112 -3.89 -2.28 5.31
C SER A 112 -3.67 -3.44 6.28
N ALA A 113 -3.67 -3.16 7.59
CA ALA A 113 -3.65 -4.16 8.66
C ALA A 113 -4.51 -3.64 9.84
N PRO A 114 -4.87 -4.47 10.81
CA PRO A 114 -5.67 -4.03 11.95
C PRO A 114 -5.10 -2.80 12.68
N PHE A 115 -3.79 -2.67 12.71
CA PHE A 115 -3.03 -1.64 13.43
C PHE A 115 -2.42 -0.58 12.49
N PHE A 116 -2.67 -0.65 11.18
CA PHE A 116 -2.18 0.30 10.17
C PHE A 116 -3.34 1.01 9.47
N LEU A 117 -3.35 2.35 9.52
CA LEU A 117 -4.21 3.19 8.71
C LEU A 117 -3.35 3.98 7.72
N GLU A 118 -3.52 3.70 6.45
CA GLU A 118 -2.78 4.34 5.36
C GLU A 118 -3.52 5.57 4.86
N VAL A 119 -2.77 6.65 4.64
CA VAL A 119 -3.26 7.91 4.08
C VAL A 119 -2.41 8.25 2.86
N MET A 120 -3.04 8.37 1.71
CA MET A 120 -2.39 8.63 0.42
C MET A 120 -3.18 9.64 -0.40
N SER A 121 -2.59 10.12 -1.49
CA SER A 121 -3.28 10.95 -2.46
C SER A 121 -4.51 10.23 -3.03
N LYS A 122 -5.58 11.00 -3.27
CA LYS A 122 -6.81 10.45 -3.85
C LYS A 122 -6.56 9.78 -5.19
N GLY A 123 -7.22 8.65 -5.40
CA GLY A 123 -7.10 7.87 -6.63
C GLY A 123 -5.78 7.11 -6.75
N ILE A 124 -5.01 7.02 -5.66
CA ILE A 124 -3.90 6.10 -5.55
C ILE A 124 -4.41 4.86 -4.81
N ASP A 125 -4.51 3.78 -5.55
CA ASP A 125 -4.77 2.44 -5.04
C ASP A 125 -4.04 1.41 -5.90
N LYS A 126 -4.11 0.15 -5.53
CA LYS A 126 -3.41 -0.92 -6.25
C LYS A 126 -3.92 -1.09 -7.68
N ALA A 127 -5.23 -0.89 -7.93
CA ALA A 127 -5.81 -0.99 -9.27
C ALA A 127 -5.30 0.13 -10.18
N THR A 128 -5.34 1.37 -9.71
CA THR A 128 -4.88 2.53 -10.50
C THR A 128 -3.38 2.43 -10.81
N SER A 129 -2.60 1.96 -9.86
CA SER A 129 -1.16 1.74 -10.05
C SER A 129 -0.89 0.63 -11.06
N LEU A 130 -1.64 -0.46 -10.97
CA LEU A 130 -1.56 -1.60 -11.90
C LEU A 130 -2.00 -1.21 -13.31
N ASP A 131 -3.09 -0.45 -13.45
CA ASP A 131 -3.57 0.09 -14.73
C ASP A 131 -2.51 0.95 -15.43
N ARG A 132 -1.88 1.86 -14.68
CA ARG A 132 -0.79 2.69 -15.22
C ARG A 132 0.39 1.85 -15.70
N LEU A 133 0.80 0.87 -14.89
CA LEU A 133 1.88 -0.05 -15.24
C LEU A 133 1.51 -0.87 -16.48
N ALA A 134 0.33 -1.49 -16.53
CA ALA A 134 -0.14 -2.27 -17.66
C ALA A 134 -0.14 -1.44 -18.95
N LYS A 135 -0.69 -0.23 -18.89
CA LYS A 135 -0.68 0.71 -20.03
C LYS A 135 0.73 1.08 -20.49
N SER A 136 1.65 1.32 -19.56
CA SER A 136 3.05 1.64 -19.91
C SER A 136 3.78 0.48 -20.61
N LEU A 137 3.34 -0.74 -20.33
CA LEU A 137 3.87 -1.98 -20.94
C LEU A 137 3.06 -2.45 -22.14
N ASN A 138 2.02 -1.73 -22.57
CA ASN A 138 1.05 -2.14 -23.59
C ASN A 138 0.36 -3.48 -23.29
N ILE A 139 0.13 -3.77 -22.02
CA ILE A 139 -0.62 -4.93 -21.54
C ILE A 139 -2.08 -4.51 -21.35
N LYS A 140 -3.01 -5.30 -21.87
CA LYS A 140 -4.45 -5.05 -21.70
C LYS A 140 -4.90 -5.55 -20.33
N GLN A 141 -5.98 -4.96 -19.83
CA GLN A 141 -6.58 -5.34 -18.54
C GLN A 141 -6.92 -6.84 -18.47
N GLU A 142 -7.47 -7.40 -19.55
CA GLU A 142 -7.81 -8.82 -19.65
C GLU A 142 -6.61 -9.77 -19.62
N GLU A 143 -5.40 -9.25 -19.83
CA GLU A 143 -4.14 -10.01 -19.77
C GLU A 143 -3.48 -9.95 -18.38
N VAL A 144 -4.10 -9.24 -17.44
CA VAL A 144 -3.60 -9.08 -16.07
C VAL A 144 -4.21 -10.13 -15.16
N MET A 145 -3.36 -10.80 -14.39
CA MET A 145 -3.76 -11.63 -13.27
C MET A 145 -3.29 -10.98 -11.96
N ALA A 146 -4.16 -10.91 -10.97
CA ALA A 146 -3.86 -10.36 -9.66
C ALA A 146 -4.22 -11.33 -8.53
N PHE A 147 -3.38 -11.37 -7.51
CA PHE A 147 -3.60 -12.15 -6.28
C PHE A 147 -3.70 -11.21 -5.09
N GLY A 148 -4.58 -11.51 -4.15
CA GLY A 148 -4.74 -10.68 -2.97
C GLY A 148 -5.45 -11.38 -1.82
N ASP A 149 -5.30 -10.84 -0.61
CA ASP A 149 -5.92 -11.36 0.60
C ASP A 149 -6.55 -10.29 1.49
N GLY A 150 -6.13 -9.03 1.37
CA GLY A 150 -6.59 -7.92 2.17
C GLY A 150 -7.55 -6.96 1.45
N TYR A 151 -8.24 -6.11 2.20
CA TYR A 151 -9.14 -5.09 1.63
C TYR A 151 -8.41 -4.08 0.72
N ASN A 152 -7.13 -3.85 0.94
CA ASN A 152 -6.28 -3.04 0.08
C ASN A 152 -6.00 -3.67 -1.29
N ASP A 153 -6.28 -4.96 -1.48
CA ASP A 153 -6.16 -5.68 -2.74
C ASP A 153 -7.46 -5.69 -3.54
N LEU A 154 -8.58 -5.34 -2.91
CA LEU A 154 -9.91 -5.50 -3.50
C LEU A 154 -10.02 -4.83 -4.86
N SER A 155 -9.58 -3.58 -4.97
CA SER A 155 -9.62 -2.84 -6.24
C SER A 155 -8.77 -3.51 -7.33
N MET A 156 -7.62 -4.05 -6.98
CA MET A 156 -6.73 -4.76 -7.89
C MET A 156 -7.34 -6.10 -8.35
N ILE A 157 -8.00 -6.83 -7.45
CA ILE A 157 -8.71 -8.07 -7.75
C ILE A 157 -9.88 -7.80 -8.71
N GLU A 158 -10.65 -6.73 -8.48
CA GLU A 158 -11.75 -6.34 -9.38
C GLU A 158 -11.27 -5.82 -10.74
N TYR A 159 -10.13 -5.15 -10.77
CA TYR A 159 -9.53 -4.60 -11.98
C TYR A 159 -9.00 -5.70 -12.91
N ALA A 160 -8.33 -6.71 -12.38
CA ALA A 160 -7.64 -7.70 -13.20
C ALA A 160 -8.58 -8.51 -14.11
N GLY A 161 -8.09 -8.96 -15.27
CA GLY A 161 -8.79 -9.92 -16.11
C GLY A 161 -9.02 -11.25 -15.38
N LEU A 162 -8.11 -11.62 -14.46
CA LEU A 162 -8.29 -12.73 -13.54
C LEU A 162 -7.87 -12.31 -12.13
N GLY A 163 -8.83 -11.95 -11.30
CA GLY A 163 -8.64 -11.69 -9.88
C GLY A 163 -8.72 -12.97 -9.06
N VAL A 164 -7.68 -13.27 -8.30
CA VAL A 164 -7.57 -14.49 -7.49
C VAL A 164 -7.46 -14.13 -6.02
N ALA A 165 -8.43 -14.56 -5.22
CA ALA A 165 -8.35 -14.44 -3.76
C ALA A 165 -7.55 -15.60 -3.17
N MET A 166 -6.68 -15.31 -2.21
CA MET A 166 -6.06 -16.34 -1.39
C MET A 166 -7.09 -17.00 -0.47
N GLU A 167 -6.89 -18.26 -0.05
CA GLU A 167 -7.81 -18.91 0.89
C GLU A 167 -7.89 -18.19 2.23
N ASN A 168 -6.77 -17.63 2.69
CA ASN A 168 -6.72 -16.79 3.90
C ASN A 168 -7.26 -15.38 3.71
N ALA A 169 -7.76 -15.03 2.51
CA ALA A 169 -8.30 -13.70 2.24
C ALA A 169 -9.55 -13.39 3.08
N VAL A 170 -9.76 -12.10 3.36
CA VAL A 170 -10.99 -11.62 3.98
C VAL A 170 -12.21 -11.88 3.08
N ASP A 171 -13.36 -12.11 3.67
CA ASP A 171 -14.57 -12.50 2.92
C ASP A 171 -14.94 -11.52 1.79
N GLY A 172 -14.76 -10.22 2.02
CA GLY A 172 -15.04 -9.20 1.00
C GLY A 172 -14.20 -9.35 -0.27
N VAL A 173 -12.95 -9.82 -0.15
CA VAL A 173 -12.06 -10.10 -1.30
C VAL A 173 -12.48 -11.39 -1.99
N LYS A 174 -12.76 -12.44 -1.22
CA LYS A 174 -13.25 -13.71 -1.78
C LYS A 174 -14.53 -13.57 -2.62
N GLN A 175 -15.45 -12.71 -2.16
CA GLN A 175 -16.73 -12.46 -2.86
C GLN A 175 -16.57 -11.72 -4.19
N ARG A 176 -15.48 -11.00 -4.38
CA ARG A 176 -15.24 -10.17 -5.59
C ARG A 176 -14.24 -10.80 -6.55
N ALA A 177 -13.50 -11.83 -6.11
CA ALA A 177 -12.56 -12.54 -6.94
C ALA A 177 -13.24 -13.47 -7.95
N ASN A 178 -12.59 -13.68 -9.11
CA ASN A 178 -13.02 -14.65 -10.11
C ASN A 178 -12.82 -16.09 -9.62
N MET A 179 -11.81 -16.32 -8.77
CA MET A 179 -11.55 -17.62 -8.14
C MET A 179 -10.87 -17.48 -6.80
N ILE A 180 -10.92 -18.55 -6.02
CA ILE A 180 -10.19 -18.69 -4.75
C ILE A 180 -9.13 -19.75 -4.95
N THR A 181 -7.90 -19.45 -4.54
CA THR A 181 -6.79 -20.42 -4.52
C THR A 181 -6.50 -20.90 -3.11
N LYS A 182 -5.40 -21.65 -2.92
CA LYS A 182 -4.91 -22.07 -1.61
C LYS A 182 -4.41 -20.87 -0.80
N SER A 183 -4.15 -21.11 0.49
CA SER A 183 -3.60 -20.09 1.38
C SER A 183 -2.17 -19.70 1.01
N ASN A 184 -1.70 -18.59 1.57
CA ASN A 184 -0.30 -18.16 1.45
C ASN A 184 0.69 -19.15 2.07
N ASN A 185 0.24 -19.98 3.03
CA ASN A 185 1.04 -21.05 3.66
C ASN A 185 1.09 -22.35 2.82
N GLU A 186 0.31 -22.43 1.74
CA GLU A 186 0.17 -23.59 0.87
C GLU A 186 0.54 -23.27 -0.58
N ASP A 187 1.36 -22.25 -0.78
CA ASP A 187 1.84 -21.82 -2.09
C ASP A 187 0.72 -21.53 -3.11
N GLY A 188 -0.38 -20.88 -2.66
CA GLY A 188 -1.57 -20.65 -3.47
C GLY A 188 -1.32 -19.95 -4.80
N ILE A 189 -0.36 -19.02 -4.87
CA ILE A 189 0.04 -18.35 -6.12
C ILE A 189 0.69 -19.36 -7.08
N ALA A 190 1.69 -20.11 -6.60
CA ALA A 190 2.37 -21.13 -7.40
C ALA A 190 1.40 -22.20 -7.89
N TYR A 191 0.42 -22.57 -7.05
CA TYR A 191 -0.63 -23.52 -7.44
C TYR A 191 -1.40 -23.04 -8.68
N VAL A 192 -1.89 -21.80 -8.68
CA VAL A 192 -2.63 -21.26 -9.85
C VAL A 192 -1.73 -21.15 -11.06
N LEU A 193 -0.54 -20.60 -10.92
CA LEU A 193 0.41 -20.48 -12.03
C LEU A 193 0.72 -21.86 -12.64
N SER A 194 0.91 -22.89 -11.85
CA SER A 194 1.14 -24.25 -12.33
C SER A 194 -0.04 -24.84 -13.12
N GLN A 195 -1.27 -24.38 -12.85
CA GLN A 195 -2.44 -24.82 -13.63
C GLN A 195 -2.53 -24.14 -15.00
N ILE A 196 -2.10 -22.88 -15.06
CA ILE A 196 -2.16 -22.06 -16.29
C ILE A 196 -0.98 -22.36 -17.22
N TYR A 197 0.21 -22.51 -16.66
CA TYR A 197 1.44 -22.73 -17.40
C TYR A 197 1.85 -24.22 -17.49
N LYS A 198 0.88 -25.13 -17.46
CA LYS A 198 1.16 -26.57 -17.68
C LYS A 198 1.78 -26.77 -19.06
N GLY A 199 3.07 -27.07 -19.08
CA GLY A 199 3.83 -27.34 -20.33
C GLY A 199 4.85 -26.26 -20.70
N VAL A 200 5.06 -25.26 -19.87
CA VAL A 200 6.23 -24.35 -20.00
C VAL A 200 7.36 -24.96 -19.18
N GLU A 201 8.31 -25.63 -19.83
CA GLU A 201 9.58 -25.98 -19.22
C GLU A 201 10.43 -24.71 -19.13
N TYR A 202 10.94 -24.40 -17.91
CA TYR A 202 11.87 -23.31 -17.63
C TYR A 202 13.32 -23.80 -17.74
#